data_2586c250abf95b40669f976466c53932
#
_entry.id   2586c250abf95b40669f976466c53932
#
_cell.length_a   1.000
_cell.length_b   1.000
_cell.length_c   1.000
_cell.angle_alpha   90.00
_cell.angle_beta   90.00
_cell.angle_gamma   90.00
#
_symmetry.space_group_name_H-M   'P 1'
#
loop_
_entity.id
_entity.type
_entity.pdbx_description
1 polymer ?
#
loop_
_entity_poly.entity_id
_entity_poly.type
_entity_poly.pdbx_seq_one_letter_code
_entity_poly.pdbx_strand_id
1 'polypeptide(L)'
;TTTASATTTTKITTVPSGATTAAVVTTQVTPVTGALYCAPGATGSGTMEDPMDVLTAIEKVQPGQTIYLLEGTYAFDSTILISDTNCGTADAYKNLSAYPGADVTFDFSAMEIDPSNRGFVLDGDYWHFYGFEITKAGDNGMLLSGDHNKVERMIFNNNQDSGLQISRYKTSNATIDTWPSDNLILNCTAKNNCDDKTMENADGFAAKLTCGEGNVFDGCMSYNNSDDGWDLFAKTETGPTGVVTLQNCVAFRNGRTEDGRGDNNCDGNGFKLGGSSVPTAHVVKNCLAFENLHHGFTDNSNPQVGSLSYCTSYNNSTGGGKANFQMDRGTNGTTTYDHLISYTGSSSTLGSDKFIGTISNAIFYNSKKYWDVADATAVNNKSVGTNVSGPTDSDFISVTAPAVGTDFDTVWRNADGSINVHGFMQVAETSKYYTYRGAVLGDSSSIDPPVTTTVTTGTAATTTTKTTVTTAGGQQTTTQAPVTTTGKTAAPSNAFYGDVNLDNTVSLADLITFQKQQRGAIDFNAQQLANADCDQTDGTGVDSIDVTALLEFLIGRTDVLPKV
;
A
#
# COMPACT_ATOMS: atom_id res chain seq x y z
N THR A 1 -4.50 -12.78 -28.28
CA THR A 1 -3.34 -11.95 -27.92
C THR A 1 -2.57 -12.68 -26.86
N THR A 2 -1.47 -13.30 -27.27
CA THR A 2 -0.56 -14.10 -26.43
C THR A 2 0.36 -13.15 -25.65
N THR A 3 0.18 -13.11 -24.34
CA THR A 3 1.17 -12.53 -23.42
C THR A 3 2.41 -13.41 -23.43
N ALA A 4 3.54 -12.88 -23.84
CA ALA A 4 4.82 -13.59 -23.80
C ALA A 4 5.35 -13.58 -22.36
N SER A 5 5.46 -14.76 -21.76
CA SER A 5 6.07 -14.96 -20.44
C SER A 5 7.58 -15.08 -20.58
N ALA A 6 8.34 -14.38 -19.76
CA ALA A 6 9.79 -14.49 -19.74
C ALA A 6 10.20 -15.86 -19.20
N THR A 7 10.96 -16.62 -19.97
CA THR A 7 11.47 -17.93 -19.55
C THR A 7 12.86 -17.76 -18.95
N THR A 8 13.05 -18.13 -17.70
CA THR A 8 14.34 -18.09 -17.01
C THR A 8 15.12 -19.38 -17.26
N THR A 9 16.29 -19.31 -17.90
CA THR A 9 17.16 -20.49 -18.10
C THR A 9 18.40 -20.36 -17.23
N THR A 10 18.58 -21.28 -16.29
CA THR A 10 19.76 -21.34 -15.41
C THR A 10 20.90 -22.11 -16.07
N LYS A 11 22.03 -21.46 -16.31
CA LYS A 11 23.24 -22.10 -16.81
C LYS A 11 24.21 -22.33 -15.66
N ILE A 12 24.47 -23.58 -15.30
CA ILE A 12 25.46 -23.93 -14.27
C ILE A 12 26.81 -24.11 -14.94
N THR A 13 27.78 -23.28 -14.60
CA THR A 13 29.17 -23.45 -15.01
C THR A 13 29.98 -24.00 -13.81
N THR A 14 30.46 -25.21 -13.88
CA THR A 14 31.32 -25.82 -12.85
C THR A 14 32.77 -25.37 -13.02
N VAL A 15 33.36 -24.82 -11.97
CA VAL A 15 34.79 -24.48 -11.87
C VAL A 15 35.50 -25.62 -11.13
N PRO A 16 36.73 -26.01 -11.52
CA PRO A 16 37.46 -27.12 -10.89
C PRO A 16 37.81 -26.85 -9.43
N SER A 17 37.76 -27.92 -8.64
CA SER A 17 37.98 -28.01 -7.21
C SER A 17 39.27 -27.34 -6.72
N GLY A 18 39.14 -26.37 -5.81
CA GLY A 18 40.30 -25.83 -5.07
C GLY A 18 40.07 -24.48 -4.35
N ALA A 19 38.95 -23.80 -4.52
CA ALA A 19 38.64 -22.58 -3.79
C ALA A 19 37.15 -22.51 -3.46
N THR A 20 36.81 -22.33 -2.19
CA THR A 20 35.45 -22.05 -1.72
C THR A 20 35.07 -20.63 -2.10
N THR A 21 34.66 -20.43 -3.35
CA THR A 21 33.95 -19.24 -3.79
C THR A 21 32.51 -19.63 -4.04
N ALA A 22 31.58 -18.91 -3.41
CA ALA A 22 30.15 -19.07 -3.67
C ALA A 22 29.89 -18.96 -5.18
N ALA A 23 29.14 -19.92 -5.74
CA ALA A 23 28.76 -19.88 -7.15
C ALA A 23 27.85 -18.66 -7.36
N VAL A 24 28.30 -17.72 -8.19
CA VAL A 24 27.44 -16.62 -8.66
C VAL A 24 26.48 -17.24 -9.68
N VAL A 25 25.24 -17.39 -9.28
CA VAL A 25 24.15 -17.78 -10.19
C VAL A 25 23.77 -16.55 -10.99
N THR A 26 24.30 -16.42 -12.19
CA THR A 26 23.81 -15.39 -13.14
C THR A 26 22.55 -15.92 -13.81
N THR A 27 21.43 -15.38 -13.43
CA THR A 27 20.15 -15.60 -14.12
C THR A 27 20.16 -14.82 -15.42
N GLN A 28 20.28 -15.52 -16.54
CA GLN A 28 20.08 -14.86 -17.86
C GLN A 28 18.57 -14.71 -18.07
N VAL A 29 18.08 -13.50 -18.01
CA VAL A 29 16.69 -13.18 -18.37
C VAL A 29 16.61 -13.07 -19.91
N THR A 30 15.69 -13.82 -20.51
CA THR A 30 15.47 -13.77 -21.96
C THR A 30 14.74 -12.47 -22.32
N PRO A 31 15.16 -11.72 -23.36
CA PRO A 31 14.45 -10.53 -23.79
C PRO A 31 12.97 -10.79 -24.07
N VAL A 32 12.10 -9.92 -23.56
CA VAL A 32 10.65 -10.00 -23.79
C VAL A 32 10.37 -9.50 -25.20
N THR A 33 9.70 -10.30 -26.02
CA THR A 33 9.36 -9.94 -27.39
C THR A 33 8.50 -8.68 -27.42
N GLY A 34 8.97 -7.64 -28.16
CA GLY A 34 8.25 -6.38 -28.32
C GLY A 34 8.49 -5.36 -27.20
N ALA A 35 9.35 -5.65 -26.21
CA ALA A 35 9.81 -4.65 -25.24
C ALA A 35 10.83 -3.70 -25.88
N LEU A 36 10.91 -2.48 -25.32
CA LEU A 36 11.94 -1.50 -25.62
C LEU A 36 12.97 -1.51 -24.49
N TYR A 37 14.26 -1.39 -24.83
CA TYR A 37 15.34 -1.35 -23.85
C TYR A 37 16.04 0.00 -23.92
N CYS A 38 16.26 0.61 -22.75
CA CYS A 38 16.93 1.90 -22.60
C CYS A 38 18.18 1.77 -21.74
N ALA A 39 19.20 2.57 -22.06
CA ALA A 39 20.38 2.72 -21.23
C ALA A 39 20.80 4.21 -21.17
N PRO A 40 21.53 4.64 -20.12
CA PRO A 40 22.00 6.01 -20.00
C PRO A 40 22.80 6.45 -21.22
N GLY A 41 22.38 7.56 -21.87
CA GLY A 41 23.06 8.13 -23.04
C GLY A 41 23.00 7.28 -24.31
N ALA A 42 22.20 6.22 -24.35
CA ALA A 42 22.05 5.38 -25.53
C ALA A 42 21.23 6.07 -26.63
N THR A 43 21.49 5.70 -27.91
CA THR A 43 20.82 6.25 -29.10
C THR A 43 20.49 5.16 -30.12
N GLY A 44 20.42 3.92 -29.68
CA GLY A 44 20.23 2.75 -30.54
C GLY A 44 18.79 2.49 -30.95
N SER A 45 18.52 1.28 -31.42
CA SER A 45 17.24 0.88 -31.99
C SER A 45 16.20 0.45 -30.92
N GLY A 46 16.61 0.25 -29.66
CA GLY A 46 15.75 -0.17 -28.55
C GLY A 46 15.70 -1.67 -28.33
N THR A 47 16.66 -2.42 -28.90
CA THR A 47 16.89 -3.80 -28.50
C THR A 47 17.79 -3.85 -27.24
N MET A 48 17.88 -5.00 -26.59
CA MET A 48 18.74 -5.17 -25.42
C MET A 48 20.23 -4.98 -25.77
N GLU A 49 20.64 -5.39 -26.98
CA GLU A 49 22.01 -5.25 -27.49
C GLU A 49 22.31 -3.85 -28.07
N ASP A 50 21.28 -3.11 -28.45
CA ASP A 50 21.36 -1.77 -29.03
C ASP A 50 20.28 -0.86 -28.42
N PRO A 51 20.40 -0.51 -27.10
CA PRO A 51 19.37 0.24 -26.37
C PRO A 51 19.19 1.66 -26.91
N MET A 52 18.01 2.22 -26.70
CA MET A 52 17.68 3.60 -27.09
C MET A 52 17.65 4.54 -25.87
N ASP A 53 17.50 5.83 -26.12
CA ASP A 53 17.23 6.79 -25.08
C ASP A 53 15.77 6.65 -24.55
N VAL A 54 15.58 6.99 -23.27
CA VAL A 54 14.30 6.76 -22.59
C VAL A 54 13.19 7.71 -23.08
N LEU A 55 13.50 8.94 -23.48
CA LEU A 55 12.50 9.89 -24.00
C LEU A 55 11.91 9.37 -25.31
N THR A 56 12.78 8.91 -26.21
CA THR A 56 12.35 8.26 -27.47
C THR A 56 11.52 6.98 -27.18
N ALA A 57 11.87 6.22 -26.16
CA ALA A 57 11.09 5.03 -25.79
C ALA A 57 9.70 5.39 -25.26
N ILE A 58 9.60 6.42 -24.40
CA ILE A 58 8.31 6.94 -23.87
C ILE A 58 7.39 7.39 -25.02
N GLU A 59 7.93 8.04 -26.05
CA GLU A 59 7.15 8.43 -27.23
C GLU A 59 6.67 7.24 -28.06
N LYS A 60 7.48 6.17 -28.15
CA LYS A 60 7.22 5.02 -29.03
C LYS A 60 6.40 3.90 -28.42
N VAL A 61 6.46 3.74 -27.10
CA VAL A 61 5.82 2.61 -26.41
C VAL A 61 4.32 2.57 -26.67
N GLN A 62 3.82 1.39 -27.00
CA GLN A 62 2.39 1.16 -27.25
C GLN A 62 1.70 0.57 -25.99
N PRO A 63 0.39 0.72 -25.85
CA PRO A 63 -0.36 0.04 -24.80
C PRO A 63 -0.04 -1.47 -24.73
N GLY A 64 0.24 -1.97 -23.52
CA GLY A 64 0.65 -3.35 -23.26
C GLY A 64 2.14 -3.64 -23.44
N GLN A 65 2.94 -2.65 -23.89
CA GLN A 65 4.40 -2.82 -23.99
C GLN A 65 5.12 -2.33 -22.73
N THR A 66 6.36 -2.79 -22.59
CA THR A 66 7.27 -2.40 -21.50
C THR A 66 8.53 -1.75 -22.04
N ILE A 67 8.89 -0.62 -21.46
CA ILE A 67 10.22 -0.02 -21.54
C ILE A 67 11.02 -0.57 -20.37
N TYR A 68 12.09 -1.32 -20.65
CA TYR A 68 13.04 -1.76 -19.65
C TYR A 68 14.21 -0.79 -19.55
N LEU A 69 14.43 -0.29 -18.36
CA LEU A 69 15.56 0.56 -18.01
C LEU A 69 16.73 -0.34 -17.57
N LEU A 70 17.80 -0.36 -18.32
CA LEU A 70 19.03 -1.06 -17.95
C LEU A 70 19.75 -0.29 -16.84
N GLU A 71 20.61 -0.98 -16.09
CA GLU A 71 21.35 -0.44 -14.95
C GLU A 71 22.08 0.86 -15.27
N GLY A 72 21.99 1.82 -14.35
CA GLY A 72 22.77 3.06 -14.38
C GLY A 72 21.98 4.33 -14.06
N THR A 73 22.68 5.46 -14.17
CA THR A 73 22.15 6.78 -13.87
C THR A 73 21.70 7.49 -15.13
N TYR A 74 20.42 7.78 -15.22
CA TYR A 74 19.79 8.58 -16.28
C TYR A 74 19.75 10.04 -15.84
N ALA A 75 20.65 10.88 -16.36
CA ALA A 75 20.82 12.27 -15.95
C ALA A 75 19.97 13.22 -16.81
N PHE A 76 19.23 14.12 -16.16
CA PHE A 76 18.38 15.11 -16.82
C PHE A 76 18.55 16.49 -16.17
N ASP A 77 18.37 17.53 -16.96
CA ASP A 77 18.34 18.94 -16.53
C ASP A 77 16.96 19.60 -16.70
N SER A 78 15.95 18.81 -17.10
CA SER A 78 14.62 19.27 -17.42
C SER A 78 13.57 18.20 -17.10
N THR A 79 12.33 18.64 -16.88
CA THR A 79 11.20 17.77 -16.57
C THR A 79 10.91 16.75 -17.68
N ILE A 80 10.73 15.50 -17.30
CA ILE A 80 10.21 14.45 -18.19
C ILE A 80 8.68 14.49 -18.13
N LEU A 81 8.05 14.96 -19.21
CA LEU A 81 6.59 15.05 -19.33
C LEU A 81 6.04 13.87 -20.14
N ILE A 82 5.16 13.09 -19.50
CA ILE A 82 4.28 12.14 -20.17
C ILE A 82 2.90 12.78 -20.26
N SER A 83 2.53 13.25 -21.46
CA SER A 83 1.31 14.03 -21.66
C SER A 83 0.03 13.20 -21.61
N ASP A 84 -1.11 13.86 -21.42
CA ASP A 84 -2.46 13.27 -21.44
C ASP A 84 -2.87 12.61 -22.78
N THR A 85 -2.06 12.76 -23.82
CA THR A 85 -2.26 12.05 -25.09
C THR A 85 -1.42 10.76 -25.18
N ASN A 86 -0.53 10.53 -24.21
CA ASN A 86 0.33 9.36 -24.15
C ASN A 86 -0.17 8.38 -23.06
N CYS A 87 -1.32 7.74 -23.33
CA CYS A 87 -1.99 6.86 -22.38
C CYS A 87 -1.85 5.38 -22.75
N GLY A 88 -1.92 4.51 -21.73
CA GLY A 88 -2.26 3.12 -21.86
C GLY A 88 -3.77 2.92 -22.00
N THR A 89 -4.26 1.75 -21.62
CA THR A 89 -5.70 1.44 -21.49
C THR A 89 -5.94 0.55 -20.28
N ALA A 90 -7.17 0.42 -19.82
CA ALA A 90 -7.53 -0.41 -18.67
C ALA A 90 -7.03 -1.87 -18.79
N ASP A 91 -7.02 -2.41 -20.02
CA ASP A 91 -6.58 -3.78 -20.30
C ASP A 91 -5.10 -3.86 -20.70
N ALA A 92 -4.42 -2.72 -20.92
CA ALA A 92 -3.08 -2.67 -21.48
C ALA A 92 -2.32 -1.42 -21.02
N TYR A 93 -1.73 -1.51 -19.83
CA TYR A 93 -0.86 -0.44 -19.31
C TYR A 93 0.37 -0.24 -20.18
N LYS A 94 0.87 0.98 -20.26
CA LYS A 94 2.23 1.26 -20.70
C LYS A 94 3.14 1.12 -19.50
N ASN A 95 4.27 0.40 -19.65
CA ASN A 95 5.13 0.11 -18.50
C ASN A 95 6.49 0.77 -18.67
N LEU A 96 6.95 1.48 -17.63
CA LEU A 96 8.33 1.97 -17.47
C LEU A 96 8.92 1.27 -16.25
N SER A 97 9.83 0.34 -16.47
CA SER A 97 10.27 -0.60 -15.45
C SER A 97 11.78 -0.73 -15.42
N ALA A 98 12.39 -0.70 -14.24
CA ALA A 98 13.75 -1.19 -14.11
C ALA A 98 13.83 -2.64 -14.63
N TYR A 99 14.93 -2.95 -15.35
CA TYR A 99 15.19 -4.32 -15.75
C TYR A 99 15.42 -5.19 -14.50
N PRO A 100 14.93 -6.44 -14.47
CA PRO A 100 15.03 -7.27 -13.26
C PRO A 100 16.46 -7.36 -12.71
N GLY A 101 16.65 -6.85 -11.49
CA GLY A 101 17.94 -6.80 -10.80
C GLY A 101 18.82 -5.60 -11.15
N ALA A 102 18.38 -4.70 -12.01
CA ALA A 102 19.11 -3.46 -12.32
C ALA A 102 18.87 -2.39 -11.24
N ASP A 103 19.94 -1.69 -10.88
CA ASP A 103 19.89 -0.47 -10.08
C ASP A 103 19.78 0.73 -11.02
N VAL A 104 18.63 1.41 -10.99
CA VAL A 104 18.27 2.47 -11.92
C VAL A 104 17.94 3.74 -11.17
N THR A 105 18.64 4.83 -11.49
CA THR A 105 18.42 6.16 -10.91
C THR A 105 18.19 7.21 -11.98
N PHE A 106 17.11 7.97 -11.86
CA PHE A 106 16.88 9.22 -12.59
C PHE A 106 17.41 10.38 -11.74
N ASP A 107 18.56 10.94 -12.12
CA ASP A 107 19.23 12.03 -11.41
C ASP A 107 18.97 13.37 -12.10
N PHE A 108 18.25 14.25 -11.40
CA PHE A 108 17.93 15.61 -11.86
C PHE A 108 18.83 16.68 -11.22
N SER A 109 20.01 16.33 -10.73
CA SER A 109 20.93 17.25 -10.03
C SER A 109 21.42 18.43 -10.88
N ALA A 110 21.30 18.35 -12.21
CA ALA A 110 21.59 19.45 -13.14
C ALA A 110 20.41 20.44 -13.32
N MET A 111 19.24 20.10 -12.76
CA MET A 111 18.03 20.91 -12.84
C MET A 111 18.12 22.12 -11.87
N GLU A 112 17.66 23.29 -12.30
CA GLU A 112 17.52 24.45 -11.39
C GLU A 112 16.41 24.22 -10.37
N ILE A 113 16.60 24.69 -9.15
CA ILE A 113 15.56 24.67 -8.10
C ILE A 113 14.51 25.72 -8.44
N ASP A 114 13.35 25.29 -8.92
CA ASP A 114 12.22 26.13 -9.30
C ASP A 114 10.90 25.34 -9.21
N PRO A 115 9.79 25.94 -8.74
CA PRO A 115 8.50 25.24 -8.59
C PRO A 115 7.91 24.66 -9.88
N SER A 116 8.47 24.96 -11.04
CA SER A 116 8.08 24.34 -12.33
C SER A 116 8.92 23.13 -12.71
N ASN A 117 10.03 22.90 -12.03
CA ASN A 117 11.08 21.94 -12.41
C ASN A 117 10.91 20.58 -11.68
N ARG A 118 9.87 19.85 -12.02
CA ARG A 118 9.61 18.49 -11.50
C ARG A 118 10.47 17.46 -12.20
N GLY A 119 10.80 16.39 -11.51
CA GLY A 119 11.50 15.27 -12.14
C GLY A 119 10.64 14.66 -13.24
N PHE A 120 9.51 14.05 -12.86
CA PHE A 120 8.48 13.58 -13.79
C PHE A 120 7.16 14.34 -13.62
N VAL A 121 6.51 14.60 -14.75
CA VAL A 121 5.08 14.92 -14.80
C VAL A 121 4.40 13.79 -15.55
N LEU A 122 3.60 12.99 -14.84
CA LEU A 122 2.78 11.93 -15.42
C LEU A 122 1.33 12.42 -15.53
N ASP A 123 0.98 13.00 -16.69
CA ASP A 123 -0.36 13.50 -17.03
C ASP A 123 -1.12 12.50 -17.92
N GLY A 124 -0.45 11.41 -18.33
CA GLY A 124 -1.04 10.29 -19.06
C GLY A 124 -1.67 9.26 -18.13
N ASP A 125 -2.68 8.54 -18.64
CA ASP A 125 -3.41 7.53 -17.90
C ASP A 125 -2.88 6.13 -18.17
N TYR A 126 -3.15 5.19 -17.23
CA TYR A 126 -2.83 3.76 -17.37
C TYR A 126 -1.36 3.49 -17.63
N TRP A 127 -0.48 4.16 -16.89
CA TRP A 127 0.94 3.85 -16.82
C TRP A 127 1.27 3.02 -15.58
N HIS A 128 2.25 2.14 -15.71
CA HIS A 128 2.85 1.43 -14.59
C HIS A 128 4.35 1.75 -14.51
N PHE A 129 4.75 2.46 -13.47
CA PHE A 129 6.12 2.76 -13.12
C PHE A 129 6.60 1.76 -12.09
N TYR A 130 7.79 1.17 -12.30
CA TYR A 130 8.26 0.09 -11.44
C TYR A 130 9.76 0.11 -11.18
N GLY A 131 10.14 0.21 -9.89
CA GLY A 131 11.42 -0.27 -9.37
C GLY A 131 12.64 0.60 -9.63
N PHE A 132 12.53 1.92 -9.74
CA PHE A 132 13.66 2.83 -9.89
C PHE A 132 13.57 4.05 -8.97
N GLU A 133 14.71 4.74 -8.81
CA GLU A 133 14.82 5.95 -7.99
C GLU A 133 14.66 7.22 -8.84
N ILE A 134 13.97 8.23 -8.27
CA ILE A 134 13.91 9.61 -8.78
C ILE A 134 14.52 10.51 -7.72
N THR A 135 15.59 11.24 -8.10
CA THR A 135 16.35 12.03 -7.13
C THR A 135 16.73 13.41 -7.63
N LYS A 136 16.80 14.37 -6.70
CA LYS A 136 17.29 15.75 -6.88
C LYS A 136 16.55 16.57 -7.93
N ALA A 137 15.25 16.34 -8.10
CA ALA A 137 14.41 17.23 -8.90
C ALA A 137 14.36 18.62 -8.28
N GLY A 138 14.23 19.65 -9.11
CA GLY A 138 14.19 21.04 -8.68
C GLY A 138 12.90 21.46 -7.97
N ASP A 139 11.91 20.59 -7.92
CA ASP A 139 10.61 20.66 -7.23
C ASP A 139 10.20 19.23 -6.85
N ASN A 140 8.95 18.81 -7.05
CA ASN A 140 8.53 17.43 -6.78
C ASN A 140 9.37 16.41 -7.56
N GLY A 141 9.67 15.26 -6.94
CA GLY A 141 10.26 14.13 -7.66
C GLY A 141 9.32 13.66 -8.78
N MET A 142 8.02 13.49 -8.46
CA MET A 142 6.97 13.20 -9.44
C MET A 142 5.70 14.01 -9.14
N LEU A 143 5.14 14.64 -10.15
CA LEU A 143 3.76 15.12 -10.17
C LEU A 143 2.92 14.11 -10.96
N LEU A 144 2.03 13.40 -10.26
CA LEU A 144 1.07 12.46 -10.83
C LEU A 144 -0.26 13.18 -11.06
N SER A 145 -0.62 13.36 -12.32
CA SER A 145 -1.78 14.15 -12.76
C SER A 145 -2.75 13.40 -13.68
N GLY A 146 -2.39 12.21 -14.14
CA GLY A 146 -3.28 11.33 -14.89
C GLY A 146 -4.06 10.38 -13.98
N ASP A 147 -4.94 9.59 -14.58
CA ASP A 147 -5.84 8.66 -13.91
C ASP A 147 -5.38 7.20 -14.06
N HIS A 148 -5.79 6.35 -13.12
CA HIS A 148 -5.60 4.89 -13.17
C HIS A 148 -4.14 4.45 -13.32
N ASN A 149 -3.18 5.24 -12.85
CA ASN A 149 -1.77 4.88 -12.91
C ASN A 149 -1.38 3.99 -11.72
N LYS A 150 -0.37 3.16 -11.93
CA LYS A 150 0.28 2.38 -10.89
C LYS A 150 1.74 2.80 -10.75
N VAL A 151 2.12 3.21 -9.55
CA VAL A 151 3.49 3.57 -9.19
C VAL A 151 3.94 2.56 -8.13
N GLU A 152 4.89 1.68 -8.47
CA GLU A 152 5.21 0.53 -7.63
C GLU A 152 6.71 0.41 -7.37
N ARG A 153 7.09 0.20 -6.11
CA ARG A 153 8.49 0.02 -5.67
C ARG A 153 9.44 1.13 -6.12
N MET A 154 8.90 2.34 -6.24
CA MET A 154 9.69 3.52 -6.58
C MET A 154 10.33 4.12 -5.33
N ILE A 155 11.48 4.76 -5.51
CA ILE A 155 12.14 5.55 -4.47
C ILE A 155 12.16 7.02 -4.90
N PHE A 156 11.64 7.90 -4.05
CA PHE A 156 11.66 9.37 -4.24
C PHE A 156 12.58 9.96 -3.18
N ASN A 157 13.77 10.39 -3.58
CA ASN A 157 14.84 10.73 -2.65
C ASN A 157 15.46 12.09 -2.95
N ASN A 158 15.56 12.95 -1.94
CA ASN A 158 16.33 14.20 -2.05
C ASN A 158 15.77 15.21 -3.08
N ASN A 159 14.46 15.23 -3.33
CA ASN A 159 13.83 16.20 -4.22
C ASN A 159 13.55 17.51 -3.46
N GLN A 160 13.35 18.62 -4.18
CA GLN A 160 13.24 19.98 -3.61
C GLN A 160 11.80 20.36 -3.18
N ASP A 161 10.84 19.46 -3.32
CA ASP A 161 9.49 19.50 -2.78
C ASP A 161 9.08 18.03 -2.48
N SER A 162 7.79 17.72 -2.42
CA SER A 162 7.31 16.37 -2.12
C SER A 162 7.91 15.31 -3.05
N GLY A 163 8.22 14.15 -2.50
CA GLY A 163 8.75 13.03 -3.29
C GLY A 163 7.81 12.65 -4.43
N LEU A 164 6.53 12.39 -4.12
CA LEU A 164 5.46 12.22 -5.10
C LEU A 164 4.24 13.03 -4.67
N GLN A 165 3.73 13.88 -5.56
CA GLN A 165 2.49 14.61 -5.36
C GLN A 165 1.42 14.18 -6.36
N ILE A 166 0.21 13.86 -5.88
CA ILE A 166 -1.01 13.68 -6.69
C ILE A 166 -1.77 15.00 -6.69
N SER A 167 -1.78 15.69 -7.81
CA SER A 167 -2.63 16.86 -8.09
C SER A 167 -2.60 17.20 -9.56
N ARG A 168 -3.58 18.00 -10.02
CA ARG A 168 -3.66 18.38 -11.44
C ARG A 168 -2.39 19.10 -11.94
N TYR A 169 -1.96 18.77 -13.14
CA TYR A 169 -0.93 19.51 -13.86
C TYR A 169 -1.53 20.72 -14.59
N LYS A 170 -2.64 20.54 -15.29
CA LYS A 170 -3.28 21.60 -16.07
C LYS A 170 -4.27 22.38 -15.23
N THR A 171 -4.12 23.70 -15.18
CA THR A 171 -5.05 24.60 -14.47
C THR A 171 -6.44 24.61 -15.07
N SER A 172 -6.61 24.20 -16.35
CA SER A 172 -7.90 24.00 -17.00
C SER A 172 -8.74 22.89 -16.36
N ASN A 173 -8.12 21.91 -15.68
CA ASN A 173 -8.79 20.87 -14.91
C ASN A 173 -9.30 21.50 -13.59
N ALA A 174 -10.46 22.15 -13.67
CA ALA A 174 -10.92 23.06 -12.62
C ALA A 174 -11.77 22.40 -11.55
N THR A 175 -12.33 21.22 -11.82
CA THR A 175 -13.31 20.54 -10.97
C THR A 175 -12.82 19.14 -10.58
N ILE A 176 -13.29 18.62 -9.44
CA ILE A 176 -12.85 17.36 -8.85
C ILE A 176 -12.96 16.15 -9.80
N ASP A 177 -13.95 16.15 -10.67
CA ASP A 177 -14.16 15.13 -11.71
C ASP A 177 -13.14 15.17 -12.86
N THR A 178 -12.24 16.15 -12.84
CA THR A 178 -11.12 16.27 -13.78
C THR A 178 -9.75 16.18 -13.11
N TRP A 179 -9.73 15.87 -11.81
CA TRP A 179 -8.49 15.76 -11.05
C TRP A 179 -8.00 14.31 -11.02
N PRO A 180 -6.69 14.08 -10.84
CA PRO A 180 -6.10 12.73 -10.87
C PRO A 180 -6.79 11.78 -9.89
N SER A 181 -7.29 10.67 -10.41
CA SER A 181 -8.18 9.72 -9.73
C SER A 181 -7.73 8.28 -9.93
N ASP A 182 -8.15 7.39 -9.02
CA ASP A 182 -7.97 5.93 -9.12
C ASP A 182 -6.51 5.48 -9.31
N ASN A 183 -5.54 6.24 -8.81
CA ASN A 183 -4.13 5.87 -8.86
C ASN A 183 -3.74 4.99 -7.66
N LEU A 184 -2.87 4.02 -7.91
CA LEU A 184 -2.30 3.13 -6.90
C LEU A 184 -0.81 3.38 -6.73
N ILE A 185 -0.41 3.85 -5.55
CA ILE A 185 0.98 3.99 -5.12
C ILE A 185 1.30 2.81 -4.20
N LEU A 186 2.07 1.84 -4.69
CA LEU A 186 2.26 0.54 -4.07
C LEU A 186 3.72 0.31 -3.68
N ASN A 187 3.95 0.04 -2.40
CA ASN A 187 5.27 -0.34 -1.89
C ASN A 187 6.39 0.65 -2.23
N CYS A 188 6.08 1.94 -2.33
CA CYS A 188 7.03 3.01 -2.62
C CYS A 188 7.70 3.55 -1.35
N THR A 189 8.84 4.20 -1.52
CA THR A 189 9.56 4.90 -0.45
C THR A 189 9.80 6.35 -0.84
N ALA A 190 9.53 7.28 0.09
CA ALA A 190 9.86 8.70 -0.07
C ALA A 190 10.72 9.16 1.12
N LYS A 191 11.92 9.69 0.83
CA LYS A 191 12.89 10.01 1.87
C LYS A 191 13.75 11.22 1.52
N ASN A 192 14.19 11.95 2.56
CA ASN A 192 15.13 13.07 2.46
C ASN A 192 14.69 14.22 1.54
N ASN A 193 13.40 14.29 1.18
CA ASN A 193 12.90 15.38 0.36
C ASN A 193 12.90 16.69 1.20
N CYS A 194 13.35 17.80 0.60
CA CYS A 194 13.55 19.07 1.32
C CYS A 194 13.58 20.23 0.34
N ASP A 195 12.68 21.21 0.51
CA ASP A 195 12.79 22.51 -0.17
C ASP A 195 13.88 23.33 0.50
N ASP A 196 15.05 23.43 -0.09
CA ASP A 196 16.19 24.15 0.46
C ASP A 196 15.99 25.69 0.54
N LYS A 197 14.92 26.21 -0.07
CA LYS A 197 14.60 27.65 -0.03
C LYS A 197 13.66 28.02 1.12
N THR A 198 12.64 27.20 1.37
CA THR A 198 11.57 27.52 2.34
C THR A 198 11.55 26.60 3.54
N MET A 199 12.10 25.40 3.41
CA MET A 199 11.98 24.26 4.35
C MET A 199 10.54 23.77 4.55
N GLU A 200 9.56 24.30 3.80
CA GLU A 200 8.15 23.93 3.85
C GLU A 200 7.77 23.04 2.66
N ASN A 201 6.66 22.33 2.78
CA ASN A 201 5.95 21.58 1.72
C ASN A 201 6.66 20.34 1.15
N ALA A 202 7.91 20.09 1.51
CA ALA A 202 8.63 18.90 1.02
C ALA A 202 8.24 17.67 1.83
N ASP A 203 7.06 17.14 1.51
CA ASP A 203 6.51 15.93 2.09
C ASP A 203 7.15 14.68 1.47
N GLY A 204 7.00 13.54 2.13
CA GLY A 204 7.29 12.28 1.44
C GLY A 204 6.29 12.03 0.31
N PHE A 205 5.03 11.97 0.66
CA PHE A 205 3.90 11.81 -0.26
C PHE A 205 2.84 12.88 -0.02
N ALA A 206 2.31 13.44 -1.09
CA ALA A 206 1.23 14.41 -1.02
C ALA A 206 0.10 14.00 -1.98
N ALA A 207 -1.14 14.02 -1.50
CA ALA A 207 -2.33 13.95 -2.33
C ALA A 207 -3.22 15.13 -1.93
N LYS A 208 -2.88 16.31 -2.48
CA LYS A 208 -3.31 17.58 -1.93
C LYS A 208 -3.85 18.55 -2.98
N LEU A 209 -4.62 19.54 -2.52
CA LEU A 209 -5.15 20.68 -3.27
C LEU A 209 -6.17 20.31 -4.35
N THR A 210 -5.78 19.56 -5.36
CA THR A 210 -6.59 19.18 -6.52
C THR A 210 -6.40 17.70 -6.82
N CYS A 211 -6.64 16.86 -5.83
CA CYS A 211 -6.61 15.41 -5.90
C CYS A 211 -8.04 14.88 -6.05
N GLY A 212 -8.28 13.99 -7.00
CA GLY A 212 -9.57 13.35 -7.27
C GLY A 212 -9.80 12.12 -6.40
N GLU A 213 -10.89 11.38 -6.66
CA GLU A 213 -11.34 10.25 -5.87
C GLU A 213 -10.49 8.98 -6.12
N GLY A 214 -10.54 8.02 -5.20
CA GLY A 214 -10.06 6.65 -5.41
C GLY A 214 -8.55 6.45 -5.37
N ASN A 215 -7.76 7.46 -5.03
CA ASN A 215 -6.30 7.32 -4.91
C ASN A 215 -5.93 6.53 -3.65
N VAL A 216 -5.01 5.56 -3.80
CA VAL A 216 -4.60 4.64 -2.74
C VAL A 216 -3.08 4.61 -2.59
N PHE A 217 -2.59 4.78 -1.35
CA PHE A 217 -1.22 4.44 -0.98
C PHE A 217 -1.26 3.15 -0.17
N ASP A 218 -0.56 2.13 -0.62
CA ASP A 218 -0.50 0.82 0.02
C ASP A 218 0.95 0.36 0.21
N GLY A 219 1.32 -0.01 1.43
CA GLY A 219 2.65 -0.51 1.74
C GLY A 219 3.78 0.51 1.53
N CYS A 220 3.50 1.81 1.63
CA CYS A 220 4.50 2.86 1.41
C CYS A 220 5.21 3.28 2.70
N MET A 221 6.49 3.66 2.58
CA MET A 221 7.30 4.23 3.67
C MET A 221 7.65 5.68 3.36
N SER A 222 7.47 6.56 4.36
CA SER A 222 7.86 7.97 4.27
C SER A 222 8.70 8.36 5.48
N TYR A 223 9.95 8.76 5.27
CA TYR A 223 10.84 9.08 6.38
C TYR A 223 11.92 10.11 6.05
N ASN A 224 12.35 10.83 7.08
CA ASN A 224 13.39 11.83 6.98
C ASN A 224 13.09 12.91 5.92
N ASN A 225 11.81 13.22 5.65
CA ASN A 225 11.46 14.38 4.84
C ASN A 225 11.43 15.63 5.72
N SER A 226 11.71 16.80 5.16
CA SER A 226 11.78 18.02 5.95
C SER A 226 10.41 18.49 6.44
N ASP A 227 9.33 18.17 5.74
CA ASP A 227 7.97 18.44 6.18
C ASP A 227 7.23 17.14 6.55
N ASP A 228 6.04 16.87 6.10
CA ASP A 228 5.21 15.77 6.55
C ASP A 228 5.56 14.42 5.87
N GLY A 229 5.20 13.33 6.51
CA GLY A 229 5.26 12.02 5.86
C GLY A 229 4.21 11.89 4.75
N TRP A 230 2.96 12.19 5.08
CA TRP A 230 1.84 12.36 4.14
C TRP A 230 1.17 13.71 4.38
N ASP A 231 0.90 14.47 3.30
CA ASP A 231 0.10 15.67 3.33
C ASP A 231 -1.13 15.55 2.40
N LEU A 232 -2.33 15.50 3.00
CA LEU A 232 -3.62 15.47 2.30
C LEU A 232 -4.33 16.83 2.38
N PHE A 233 -3.58 17.92 2.26
CA PHE A 233 -4.05 19.27 2.48
C PHE A 233 -5.06 19.72 1.42
N ALA A 234 -6.19 20.27 1.87
CA ALA A 234 -7.18 20.93 1.03
C ALA A 234 -7.20 22.44 1.30
N LYS A 235 -7.58 23.22 0.30
CA LYS A 235 -7.76 24.68 0.40
C LYS A 235 -9.21 25.07 0.16
N THR A 236 -9.66 26.11 0.85
CA THR A 236 -11.02 26.67 0.65
C THR A 236 -11.26 27.09 -0.80
N GLU A 237 -10.23 27.61 -1.47
CA GLU A 237 -10.29 28.10 -2.84
C GLU A 237 -10.53 26.98 -3.88
N THR A 238 -10.01 25.78 -3.62
CA THR A 238 -10.22 24.61 -4.49
C THR A 238 -11.38 23.75 -4.02
N GLY A 239 -11.76 23.85 -2.75
CA GLY A 239 -12.78 23.00 -2.12
C GLY A 239 -12.24 21.63 -1.69
N PRO A 240 -13.15 20.68 -1.41
CA PRO A 240 -12.78 19.33 -0.99
C PRO A 240 -11.96 18.60 -2.06
N THR A 241 -10.96 17.86 -1.61
CA THR A 241 -10.28 16.84 -2.42
C THR A 241 -11.10 15.55 -2.42
N GLY A 242 -10.80 14.64 -3.34
CA GLY A 242 -11.30 13.26 -3.32
C GLY A 242 -10.83 12.49 -2.10
N VAL A 243 -11.53 11.42 -1.79
CA VAL A 243 -11.16 10.51 -0.70
C VAL A 243 -9.89 9.74 -1.08
N VAL A 244 -8.89 9.83 -0.21
CA VAL A 244 -7.63 9.07 -0.31
C VAL A 244 -7.63 7.97 0.74
N THR A 245 -7.18 6.77 0.35
CA THR A 245 -6.95 5.66 1.26
C THR A 245 -5.46 5.49 1.51
N LEU A 246 -5.07 5.49 2.78
CA LEU A 246 -3.72 5.15 3.24
C LEU A 246 -3.78 3.82 3.98
N GLN A 247 -3.09 2.79 3.48
CA GLN A 247 -3.10 1.49 4.14
C GLN A 247 -1.72 0.83 4.15
N ASN A 248 -1.44 0.09 5.21
CA ASN A 248 -0.17 -0.63 5.40
C ASN A 248 1.07 0.28 5.32
N CYS A 249 0.94 1.56 5.67
CA CYS A 249 1.98 2.57 5.49
C CYS A 249 2.73 2.88 6.79
N VAL A 250 3.98 3.34 6.65
CA VAL A 250 4.82 3.76 7.78
C VAL A 250 5.36 5.16 7.55
N ALA A 251 5.11 6.06 8.53
CA ALA A 251 5.65 7.43 8.54
C ALA A 251 6.55 7.64 9.75
N PHE A 252 7.83 8.00 9.57
CA PHE A 252 8.72 8.15 10.70
C PHE A 252 9.85 9.15 10.45
N ARG A 253 10.28 9.79 11.55
CA ARG A 253 11.40 10.75 11.56
C ARG A 253 11.24 11.88 10.55
N ASN A 254 10.00 12.21 10.15
CA ASN A 254 9.73 13.38 9.32
C ASN A 254 9.83 14.68 10.15
N GLY A 255 10.08 15.81 9.50
CA GLY A 255 10.39 17.11 10.08
C GLY A 255 11.87 17.46 9.98
N ARG A 256 12.73 16.53 9.56
CA ARG A 256 14.15 16.73 9.24
C ARG A 256 14.65 15.62 8.32
N THR A 257 15.49 15.99 7.39
CA THR A 257 16.23 15.04 6.57
C THR A 257 17.30 14.31 7.40
N GLU A 258 17.83 13.22 6.87
CA GLU A 258 18.89 12.44 7.55
C GLU A 258 20.16 13.26 7.77
N ASP A 259 20.51 14.16 6.85
CA ASP A 259 21.65 15.09 6.96
C ASP A 259 21.33 16.32 7.82
N GLY A 260 20.12 16.41 8.39
CA GLY A 260 19.70 17.41 9.37
C GLY A 260 19.12 18.68 8.79
N ARG A 261 18.84 18.76 7.46
CA ARG A 261 18.10 19.90 6.88
C ARG A 261 16.67 19.94 7.42
N GLY A 262 16.17 21.13 7.61
CA GLY A 262 14.86 21.44 8.20
C GLY A 262 15.00 22.51 9.28
N ASP A 263 14.00 23.33 9.45
CA ASP A 263 13.95 24.41 10.43
C ASP A 263 12.61 24.47 11.18
N ASN A 264 12.24 25.62 11.73
CA ASN A 264 10.99 25.79 12.47
C ASN A 264 9.74 25.93 11.58
N ASN A 265 9.90 26.01 10.26
CA ASN A 265 8.78 26.05 9.32
C ASN A 265 8.27 24.65 8.99
N CYS A 266 9.10 23.63 9.22
CA CYS A 266 8.73 22.23 9.00
C CYS A 266 7.63 21.79 9.97
N ASP A 267 6.53 21.25 9.46
CA ASP A 267 5.48 20.66 10.29
C ASP A 267 5.94 19.29 10.86
N GLY A 268 6.43 18.40 10.02
CA GLY A 268 6.99 17.13 10.44
C GLY A 268 6.00 16.20 11.10
N ASN A 269 4.76 16.13 10.61
CA ASN A 269 3.81 15.13 11.03
C ASN A 269 4.05 13.81 10.30
N GLY A 270 3.57 12.69 10.88
CA GLY A 270 3.54 11.42 10.16
C GLY A 270 2.47 11.43 9.07
N PHE A 271 1.21 11.59 9.47
CA PHE A 271 0.05 11.62 8.59
C PHE A 271 -0.80 12.87 8.87
N LYS A 272 -0.80 13.81 7.93
CA LYS A 272 -1.58 15.06 7.96
C LYS A 272 -2.79 14.91 7.04
N LEU A 273 -3.99 14.80 7.63
CA LEU A 273 -5.20 14.31 6.97
C LEU A 273 -6.17 15.44 6.60
N GLY A 274 -5.65 16.52 6.07
CA GLY A 274 -6.47 17.64 5.60
C GLY A 274 -5.95 19.01 5.92
N GLY A 275 -6.81 20.04 5.81
CA GLY A 275 -6.47 21.43 6.09
C GLY A 275 -7.62 22.40 5.87
N SER A 276 -7.41 23.66 6.26
CA SER A 276 -8.29 24.82 5.99
C SER A 276 -9.77 24.63 6.36
N SER A 277 -10.09 23.72 7.25
CA SER A 277 -11.47 23.34 7.61
C SER A 277 -12.31 22.83 6.42
N VAL A 278 -11.66 22.24 5.41
CA VAL A 278 -12.32 21.63 4.26
C VAL A 278 -12.60 20.16 4.56
N PRO A 279 -13.85 19.69 4.45
CA PRO A 279 -14.21 18.31 4.79
C PRO A 279 -13.78 17.33 3.68
N THR A 280 -13.04 16.28 4.06
CA THR A 280 -12.78 15.12 3.20
C THR A 280 -12.68 13.85 4.04
N ALA A 281 -13.39 12.80 3.67
CA ALA A 281 -13.53 11.58 4.46
C ALA A 281 -12.42 10.54 4.17
N HIS A 282 -11.16 10.93 4.30
CA HIS A 282 -10.02 10.05 4.10
C HIS A 282 -10.09 8.80 4.99
N VAL A 283 -9.53 7.69 4.50
CA VAL A 283 -9.48 6.40 5.19
C VAL A 283 -8.04 6.03 5.48
N VAL A 284 -7.75 5.72 6.75
CA VAL A 284 -6.42 5.29 7.18
C VAL A 284 -6.53 3.94 7.87
N LYS A 285 -5.82 2.93 7.37
CA LYS A 285 -5.89 1.57 7.89
C LYS A 285 -4.50 0.95 8.02
N ASN A 286 -4.24 0.30 9.15
CA ASN A 286 -3.00 -0.45 9.38
C ASN A 286 -1.73 0.37 9.14
N CYS A 287 -1.68 1.58 9.71
CA CYS A 287 -0.56 2.50 9.54
C CYS A 287 0.21 2.69 10.85
N LEU A 288 1.53 2.86 10.73
CA LEU A 288 2.44 3.09 11.85
C LEU A 288 3.10 4.46 11.71
N ALA A 289 3.02 5.29 12.77
CA ALA A 289 3.74 6.56 12.86
C ALA A 289 4.68 6.57 14.07
N PHE A 290 5.97 6.88 13.87
CA PHE A 290 6.88 6.96 15.01
C PHE A 290 8.02 7.98 14.82
N GLU A 291 8.46 8.55 15.93
CA GLU A 291 9.59 9.48 15.99
C GLU A 291 9.51 10.69 15.04
N ASN A 292 8.31 11.07 14.57
CA ASN A 292 8.12 12.28 13.79
C ASN A 292 8.29 13.53 14.67
N LEU A 293 8.68 14.66 14.06
CA LEU A 293 8.96 15.91 14.75
C LEU A 293 7.72 16.42 15.49
N HIS A 294 6.56 16.35 14.85
CA HIS A 294 5.26 16.76 15.38
C HIS A 294 4.34 15.57 15.67
N HIS A 295 3.11 15.59 15.13
CA HIS A 295 2.12 14.56 15.41
C HIS A 295 2.38 13.26 14.64
N GLY A 296 2.00 12.11 15.22
CA GLY A 296 1.92 10.88 14.43
C GLY A 296 0.80 10.95 13.40
N PHE A 297 -0.41 11.27 13.88
CA PHE A 297 -1.60 11.47 13.04
C PHE A 297 -2.29 12.77 13.45
N THR A 298 -2.68 13.60 12.45
CA THR A 298 -3.44 14.83 12.69
C THR A 298 -4.53 15.03 11.65
N ASP A 299 -5.74 15.44 12.11
CA ASP A 299 -6.82 15.87 11.22
C ASP A 299 -6.52 17.21 10.53
N ASN A 300 -5.55 17.96 11.03
CA ASN A 300 -5.13 19.28 10.55
C ASN A 300 -6.30 20.21 10.19
N SER A 301 -7.32 20.26 11.03
CA SER A 301 -8.56 21.02 10.86
C SER A 301 -9.53 20.48 9.81
N ASN A 302 -9.32 19.26 9.27
CA ASN A 302 -10.34 18.58 8.48
C ASN A 302 -11.51 18.19 9.39
N PRO A 303 -12.72 18.74 9.21
CA PRO A 303 -13.84 18.46 10.11
C PRO A 303 -14.47 17.08 9.92
N GLN A 304 -14.02 16.31 8.91
CA GLN A 304 -14.71 15.09 8.50
C GLN A 304 -13.75 14.02 7.99
N VAL A 305 -12.63 13.77 8.69
CA VAL A 305 -11.84 12.57 8.43
C VAL A 305 -12.76 11.34 8.57
N GLY A 306 -12.70 10.40 7.64
CA GLY A 306 -13.63 9.26 7.60
C GLY A 306 -13.34 8.25 8.72
N SER A 307 -12.19 7.58 8.66
CA SER A 307 -11.84 6.57 9.67
C SER A 307 -10.33 6.37 9.82
N LEU A 308 -9.94 6.04 11.06
CA LEU A 308 -8.63 5.47 11.37
C LEU A 308 -8.86 4.10 12.02
N SER A 309 -8.26 3.04 11.48
CA SER A 309 -8.37 1.69 12.03
C SER A 309 -7.03 0.96 12.03
N TYR A 310 -6.79 0.16 13.08
CA TYR A 310 -5.56 -0.61 13.21
C TYR A 310 -4.29 0.24 13.08
N CYS A 311 -4.26 1.42 13.70
CA CYS A 311 -3.09 2.31 13.62
C CYS A 311 -2.33 2.33 14.94
N THR A 312 -1.00 2.38 14.84
CA THR A 312 -0.09 2.55 15.98
C THR A 312 0.67 3.86 15.85
N SER A 313 0.77 4.59 16.94
CA SER A 313 1.52 5.84 17.02
C SER A 313 2.48 5.80 18.22
N TYR A 314 3.79 5.97 17.97
CA TYR A 314 4.83 5.72 18.96
C TYR A 314 5.87 6.83 18.99
N ASN A 315 6.14 7.38 20.17
CA ASN A 315 7.23 8.34 20.41
C ASN A 315 7.30 9.52 19.41
N ASN A 316 6.18 9.95 18.84
CA ASN A 316 6.16 11.17 18.03
C ASN A 316 6.34 12.42 18.91
N SER A 317 6.32 13.61 18.33
CA SER A 317 6.57 14.86 19.04
C SER A 317 8.03 14.99 19.52
N THR A 318 8.98 14.60 18.69
CA THR A 318 10.41 14.75 19.03
C THR A 318 10.83 16.21 19.19
N GLY A 319 10.09 17.15 18.53
CA GLY A 319 10.19 18.59 18.74
C GLY A 319 9.50 19.11 20.02
N GLY A 320 8.69 18.28 20.68
CA GLY A 320 7.97 18.60 21.91
C GLY A 320 6.62 19.27 21.71
N GLY A 321 5.72 19.06 22.69
CA GLY A 321 4.41 19.75 22.77
C GLY A 321 3.33 19.26 21.79
N LYS A 322 3.57 18.23 21.02
CA LYS A 322 2.63 17.59 20.09
C LYS A 322 2.20 16.22 20.61
N ALA A 323 1.33 15.50 19.92
CA ALA A 323 0.74 14.25 20.37
C ALA A 323 0.95 13.11 19.35
N ASN A 324 0.79 11.87 19.77
CA ASN A 324 0.70 10.74 18.85
C ASN A 324 -0.54 10.88 17.95
N PHE A 325 -1.70 11.26 18.52
CA PHE A 325 -2.93 11.51 17.78
C PHE A 325 -3.50 12.90 18.12
N GLN A 326 -3.63 13.78 17.14
CA GLN A 326 -4.28 15.10 17.26
C GLN A 326 -5.48 15.14 16.31
N MET A 327 -6.60 14.56 16.74
CA MET A 327 -7.81 14.33 15.96
C MET A 327 -9.01 15.09 16.56
N ASP A 328 -8.80 16.34 17.00
CA ASP A 328 -9.80 17.17 17.66
C ASP A 328 -9.92 18.58 17.06
N ARG A 329 -9.27 18.83 15.94
CA ARG A 329 -9.34 20.12 15.24
C ARG A 329 -10.54 20.21 14.28
N GLY A 330 -11.09 19.04 13.89
CA GLY A 330 -12.38 18.93 13.22
C GLY A 330 -13.55 19.10 14.19
N THR A 331 -14.76 19.29 13.71
CA THR A 331 -15.89 19.69 14.56
C THR A 331 -17.16 18.85 14.41
N ASN A 332 -17.27 17.97 13.42
CA ASN A 332 -18.55 17.29 13.16
C ASN A 332 -18.77 15.97 13.92
N GLY A 333 -17.71 15.38 14.49
CA GLY A 333 -17.80 14.17 15.32
C GLY A 333 -18.19 12.88 14.59
N THR A 334 -18.11 12.84 13.26
CA THR A 334 -18.48 11.65 12.46
C THR A 334 -17.33 10.68 12.25
N THR A 335 -16.09 11.08 12.53
CA THR A 335 -14.91 10.23 12.40
C THR A 335 -14.99 9.02 13.32
N THR A 336 -14.59 7.85 12.80
CA THR A 336 -14.52 6.62 13.57
C THR A 336 -13.07 6.20 13.80
N TYR A 337 -12.78 5.74 15.02
CA TYR A 337 -11.45 5.30 15.44
C TYR A 337 -11.58 3.91 16.06
N ASP A 338 -10.85 2.94 15.54
CA ASP A 338 -10.96 1.57 16.00
C ASP A 338 -9.60 0.87 15.99
N HIS A 339 -9.32 0.05 17.01
CA HIS A 339 -8.05 -0.68 17.15
C HIS A 339 -6.81 0.22 17.10
N LEU A 340 -6.81 1.31 17.88
CA LEU A 340 -5.70 2.26 17.94
C LEU A 340 -4.78 2.01 19.14
N ILE A 341 -3.48 2.08 18.90
CA ILE A 341 -2.44 2.04 19.94
C ILE A 341 -1.65 3.34 19.94
N SER A 342 -1.69 4.06 21.05
CA SER A 342 -0.76 5.16 21.33
C SER A 342 0.20 4.76 22.42
N TYR A 343 1.50 4.83 22.19
CA TYR A 343 2.50 4.46 23.17
C TYR A 343 3.68 5.44 23.23
N THR A 344 4.26 5.58 24.40
CA THR A 344 5.54 6.26 24.61
C THR A 344 6.38 5.50 25.62
N GLY A 345 7.59 5.12 25.25
CA GLY A 345 8.51 4.38 26.13
C GLY A 345 9.05 5.23 27.27
N SER A 346 9.50 6.43 27.00
CA SER A 346 10.19 7.27 28.01
C SER A 346 10.08 8.78 27.77
N SER A 347 9.38 9.21 26.74
CA SER A 347 9.37 10.64 26.36
C SER A 347 8.58 11.49 27.33
N SER A 348 9.21 12.49 27.86
CA SER A 348 8.60 13.51 28.70
C SER A 348 7.93 14.65 27.90
N THR A 349 8.08 14.66 26.57
CA THR A 349 7.67 15.79 25.73
C THR A 349 6.38 15.57 24.97
N LEU A 350 5.87 14.32 24.94
CA LEU A 350 4.63 13.98 24.26
C LEU A 350 3.42 14.61 24.95
N GLY A 351 2.60 15.31 24.17
CA GLY A 351 1.29 15.83 24.59
C GLY A 351 0.25 14.71 24.67
N SER A 352 -0.87 15.00 25.34
CA SER A 352 -2.00 14.07 25.39
C SER A 352 -2.65 13.93 24.02
N ASP A 353 -3.05 12.72 23.67
CA ASP A 353 -3.87 12.44 22.51
C ASP A 353 -5.25 13.08 22.65
N LYS A 354 -5.82 13.47 21.52
CA LYS A 354 -7.11 14.16 21.47
C LYS A 354 -7.94 13.68 20.29
N PHE A 355 -9.22 13.53 20.54
CA PHE A 355 -10.17 13.02 19.54
C PHE A 355 -11.52 13.71 19.60
N ILE A 356 -12.17 13.86 18.43
CA ILE A 356 -13.60 14.11 18.29
C ILE A 356 -14.15 13.04 17.34
N GLY A 357 -15.14 12.26 17.78
CA GLY A 357 -15.72 11.16 17.00
C GLY A 357 -16.15 9.99 17.86
N THR A 358 -16.14 8.79 17.32
CA THR A 358 -16.44 7.55 18.06
C THR A 358 -15.20 6.66 18.11
N ILE A 359 -14.77 6.28 19.33
CA ILE A 359 -13.61 5.42 19.56
C ILE A 359 -14.06 4.07 20.08
N SER A 360 -13.43 2.98 19.61
CA SER A 360 -13.53 1.62 20.14
C SER A 360 -12.18 0.92 20.11
N ASN A 361 -12.00 -0.09 20.96
CA ASN A 361 -10.82 -0.95 21.00
C ASN A 361 -9.49 -0.17 20.97
N ALA A 362 -9.36 0.88 21.78
CA ALA A 362 -8.21 1.76 21.72
C ALA A 362 -7.56 1.98 23.08
N ILE A 363 -6.23 2.14 23.06
CA ILE A 363 -5.47 2.65 24.18
C ILE A 363 -4.70 3.88 23.72
N PHE A 364 -4.84 5.02 24.42
CA PHE A 364 -4.20 6.26 24.01
C PHE A 364 -3.62 7.05 25.20
N TYR A 365 -2.55 7.80 24.92
CA TYR A 365 -1.76 8.51 25.92
C TYR A 365 -2.49 9.75 26.44
N ASN A 366 -2.50 9.94 27.78
CA ASN A 366 -3.06 11.13 28.41
C ASN A 366 -2.25 11.53 29.65
N SER A 367 -1.38 12.52 29.51
CA SER A 367 -0.66 13.13 30.65
C SER A 367 0.03 12.11 31.58
N LYS A 368 0.90 11.27 31.06
CA LYS A 368 1.63 10.20 31.76
C LYS A 368 0.78 9.02 32.22
N LYS A 369 -0.46 8.95 31.76
CA LYS A 369 -1.37 7.82 31.95
C LYS A 369 -1.97 7.47 30.60
N TYR A 370 -2.86 6.48 30.59
CA TYR A 370 -3.52 6.05 29.36
C TYR A 370 -5.02 5.93 29.60
N TRP A 371 -5.77 6.18 28.56
CA TRP A 371 -7.21 5.91 28.50
C TRP A 371 -7.43 4.61 27.75
N ASP A 372 -8.11 3.69 28.42
CA ASP A 372 -8.48 2.38 27.90
C ASP A 372 -9.95 2.42 27.49
N VAL A 373 -10.24 2.24 26.21
CA VAL A 373 -11.58 2.31 25.62
C VAL A 373 -11.85 0.99 24.91
N ALA A 374 -12.50 0.06 25.60
CA ALA A 374 -12.87 -1.24 25.04
C ALA A 374 -14.13 -1.14 24.16
N ASP A 375 -15.18 -0.48 24.68
CA ASP A 375 -16.46 -0.36 23.98
C ASP A 375 -16.58 0.97 23.22
N ALA A 376 -17.39 0.97 22.16
CA ALA A 376 -17.62 2.16 21.36
C ALA A 376 -18.14 3.34 22.17
N THR A 377 -17.40 4.43 22.19
CA THR A 377 -17.67 5.60 23.00
C THR A 377 -17.53 6.87 22.19
N ALA A 378 -18.54 7.75 22.21
CA ALA A 378 -18.46 9.07 21.62
C ALA A 378 -17.54 9.97 22.45
N VAL A 379 -16.60 10.63 21.78
CA VAL A 379 -15.61 11.52 22.41
C VAL A 379 -15.71 12.94 21.83
N ASN A 380 -15.51 13.91 22.67
CA ASN A 380 -15.43 15.31 22.29
C ASN A 380 -14.34 15.99 23.12
N ASN A 381 -13.08 15.77 22.73
CA ASN A 381 -11.89 16.33 23.36
C ASN A 381 -11.85 16.15 24.89
N LYS A 382 -12.39 15.08 25.40
CA LYS A 382 -12.46 14.76 26.84
C LYS A 382 -11.87 13.39 27.09
N SER A 383 -11.37 13.24 28.29
CA SER A 383 -10.96 11.96 28.84
C SER A 383 -12.14 10.97 28.83
N VAL A 384 -11.98 9.87 28.15
CA VAL A 384 -12.98 8.80 28.02
C VAL A 384 -12.36 7.46 28.35
N GLY A 385 -13.19 6.50 28.73
CA GLY A 385 -12.73 5.18 29.12
C GLY A 385 -12.12 5.13 30.53
N THR A 386 -11.36 4.05 30.78
CA THR A 386 -10.75 3.81 32.10
C THR A 386 -9.32 4.37 32.10
N ASN A 387 -9.00 5.12 33.18
CA ASN A 387 -7.64 5.63 33.36
C ASN A 387 -6.74 4.52 33.93
N VAL A 388 -5.75 4.06 33.14
CA VAL A 388 -4.86 2.94 33.45
C VAL A 388 -3.39 3.34 33.41
N SER A 389 -2.50 2.48 33.92
CA SER A 389 -1.04 2.67 33.79
C SER A 389 -0.57 2.56 32.34
N GLY A 390 -1.33 1.90 31.48
CA GLY A 390 -1.04 1.74 30.07
C GLY A 390 -0.14 0.57 29.71
N PRO A 391 0.22 0.45 28.44
CA PRO A 391 1.20 -0.52 27.97
C PRO A 391 2.60 -0.26 28.55
N THR A 392 3.41 -1.30 28.52
CA THR A 392 4.84 -1.28 28.80
C THR A 392 5.60 -1.88 27.61
N ASP A 393 6.91 -1.75 27.56
CA ASP A 393 7.73 -2.33 26.48
C ASP A 393 7.47 -3.84 26.29
N SER A 394 7.16 -4.56 27.38
CA SER A 394 6.87 -6.01 27.34
C SER A 394 5.50 -6.36 26.73
N ASP A 395 4.64 -5.39 26.49
CA ASP A 395 3.38 -5.60 25.77
C ASP A 395 3.55 -5.64 24.25
N PHE A 396 4.76 -5.33 23.76
CA PHE A 396 5.09 -5.36 22.33
C PHE A 396 6.13 -6.46 22.04
N ILE A 397 6.14 -6.96 20.81
CA ILE A 397 7.16 -7.91 20.34
C ILE A 397 8.52 -7.22 20.33
N SER A 398 8.59 -5.98 19.86
CA SER A 398 9.77 -5.13 19.91
C SER A 398 9.38 -3.66 19.96
N VAL A 399 10.11 -2.86 20.74
CA VAL A 399 10.03 -1.39 20.77
C VAL A 399 11.32 -0.74 20.24
N THR A 400 12.26 -1.54 19.75
CA THR A 400 13.55 -1.05 19.26
C THR A 400 13.44 -0.67 17.80
N ALA A 401 13.39 0.64 17.53
CA ALA A 401 13.45 1.15 16.17
C ALA A 401 14.84 0.89 15.56
N PRO A 402 14.95 0.61 14.25
CA PRO A 402 16.24 0.55 13.58
C PRO A 402 17.01 1.88 13.71
N ALA A 403 18.34 1.79 13.67
CA ALA A 403 19.20 2.96 13.79
C ALA A 403 18.94 3.99 12.67
N VAL A 404 19.26 5.25 12.93
CA VAL A 404 19.34 6.27 11.86
C VAL A 404 20.41 5.83 10.86
N GLY A 405 20.19 6.05 9.57
CA GLY A 405 21.08 5.58 8.50
C GLY A 405 20.86 4.12 8.08
N THR A 406 19.83 3.45 8.62
CA THR A 406 19.43 2.13 8.13
C THR A 406 18.81 2.25 6.73
N ASP A 407 19.23 1.40 5.82
CA ASP A 407 18.54 1.23 4.54
C ASP A 407 17.25 0.42 4.74
N PHE A 408 16.14 1.14 4.93
CA PHE A 408 14.83 0.54 5.20
C PHE A 408 14.26 -0.21 3.98
N ASP A 409 14.68 0.13 2.77
CA ASP A 409 14.26 -0.58 1.57
C ASP A 409 14.86 -1.99 1.51
N THR A 410 16.00 -2.21 2.17
CA THR A 410 16.58 -3.55 2.34
C THR A 410 16.06 -4.25 3.59
N VAL A 411 15.91 -3.53 4.72
CA VAL A 411 15.66 -4.17 6.03
C VAL A 411 14.17 -4.41 6.28
N TRP A 412 13.29 -3.53 5.79
CA TRP A 412 11.84 -3.60 6.05
C TRP A 412 11.01 -3.95 4.82
N ARG A 413 11.62 -4.36 3.73
CA ARG A 413 10.91 -4.86 2.54
C ARG A 413 11.03 -6.38 2.41
N ASN A 414 9.91 -7.05 2.27
CA ASN A 414 9.85 -8.43 1.79
C ASN A 414 10.18 -8.49 0.28
N ALA A 415 10.44 -9.68 -0.23
CA ALA A 415 10.73 -9.89 -1.66
C ALA A 415 9.59 -9.40 -2.58
N ASP A 416 8.33 -9.44 -2.14
CA ASP A 416 7.17 -8.91 -2.86
C ASP A 416 7.01 -7.38 -2.73
N GLY A 417 7.88 -6.71 -1.97
CA GLY A 417 7.87 -5.28 -1.71
C GLY A 417 7.00 -4.83 -0.54
N SER A 418 6.21 -5.71 0.06
CA SER A 418 5.42 -5.40 1.25
C SER A 418 6.30 -5.05 2.44
N ILE A 419 5.76 -4.28 3.38
CA ILE A 419 6.49 -3.89 4.60
C ILE A 419 6.48 -5.04 5.60
N ASN A 420 7.66 -5.31 6.20
CA ASN A 420 7.83 -6.18 7.34
C ASN A 420 8.68 -5.48 8.40
N VAL A 421 8.06 -5.01 9.46
CA VAL A 421 8.74 -4.32 10.57
C VAL A 421 9.32 -5.29 11.62
N HIS A 422 9.31 -6.59 11.36
CA HIS A 422 9.86 -7.65 12.23
C HIS A 422 9.38 -7.55 13.69
N GLY A 423 8.07 -7.29 13.86
CA GLY A 423 7.45 -7.17 15.18
C GLY A 423 7.65 -5.83 15.88
N PHE A 424 8.33 -4.85 15.27
CA PHE A 424 8.45 -3.51 15.84
C PHE A 424 7.08 -2.87 16.03
N MET A 425 6.79 -2.44 17.25
CA MET A 425 5.52 -1.87 17.70
C MET A 425 4.27 -2.74 17.48
N GLN A 426 4.43 -4.03 17.22
CA GLN A 426 3.33 -4.99 17.21
C GLN A 426 3.05 -5.50 18.62
N VAL A 427 1.76 -5.50 18.99
CA VAL A 427 1.33 -5.97 20.32
C VAL A 427 1.55 -7.48 20.41
N ALA A 428 2.24 -7.94 21.46
CA ALA A 428 2.51 -9.35 21.71
C ALA A 428 1.20 -10.12 22.05
N GLU A 429 1.06 -11.34 21.58
CA GLU A 429 -0.11 -12.20 21.84
C GLU A 429 -0.39 -12.41 23.32
N THR A 430 0.64 -12.35 24.17
CA THR A 430 0.54 -12.49 25.61
C THR A 430 0.09 -11.20 26.31
N SER A 431 0.04 -10.08 25.61
CA SER A 431 -0.41 -8.81 26.16
C SER A 431 -1.93 -8.79 26.34
N LYS A 432 -2.38 -8.17 27.43
CA LYS A 432 -3.80 -7.85 27.61
C LYS A 432 -4.36 -6.88 26.57
N TYR A 433 -3.48 -6.17 25.86
CA TYR A 433 -3.85 -5.24 24.78
C TYR A 433 -3.87 -5.91 23.40
N TYR A 434 -3.62 -7.23 23.32
CA TYR A 434 -3.58 -7.94 22.04
C TYR A 434 -4.86 -7.78 21.21
N THR A 435 -6.02 -7.73 21.86
CA THR A 435 -7.31 -7.51 21.17
C THR A 435 -7.44 -6.14 20.51
N TYR A 436 -6.67 -5.14 20.97
CA TYR A 436 -6.65 -3.81 20.34
C TYR A 436 -5.77 -3.74 19.10
N ARG A 437 -4.82 -4.63 18.98
CA ARG A 437 -3.91 -4.87 17.87
C ARG A 437 -3.04 -3.69 17.45
N GLY A 438 -3.60 -2.53 17.06
CA GLY A 438 -2.86 -1.49 16.39
C GLY A 438 -2.38 -1.93 14.99
N ALA A 439 -1.32 -1.31 14.45
CA ALA A 439 -0.75 -1.68 13.18
C ALA A 439 -0.05 -3.05 13.24
N VAL A 440 -0.29 -3.88 12.21
CA VAL A 440 0.36 -5.17 12.02
C VAL A 440 0.97 -5.18 10.63
N LEU A 441 2.30 -5.06 10.55
CA LEU A 441 3.06 -4.94 9.31
C LEU A 441 4.13 -6.04 9.28
N GLY A 442 3.93 -7.07 8.44
CA GLY A 442 4.82 -8.23 8.31
C GLY A 442 4.10 -9.56 8.33
N ASP A 443 4.83 -10.64 8.60
CA ASP A 443 4.42 -12.04 8.43
C ASP A 443 3.24 -12.52 9.28
N SER A 444 2.74 -11.73 10.22
CA SER A 444 1.55 -12.07 10.99
C SER A 444 0.28 -11.66 10.25
N SER A 445 -0.06 -12.44 9.24
CA SER A 445 -1.38 -12.70 8.66
C SER A 445 -2.57 -11.89 9.20
N SER A 446 -3.41 -11.44 8.28
CA SER A 446 -4.79 -10.94 8.44
C SER A 446 -5.05 -10.00 9.61
N ILE A 447 -5.21 -8.74 9.28
CA ILE A 447 -5.62 -7.65 10.16
C ILE A 447 -7.05 -7.88 10.72
N ASP A 448 -7.86 -8.65 10.02
CA ASP A 448 -9.19 -8.99 10.47
C ASP A 448 -9.14 -10.17 11.46
N PRO A 449 -9.50 -9.98 12.75
CA PRO A 449 -9.76 -11.12 13.61
C PRO A 449 -10.87 -11.96 12.96
N PRO A 450 -10.89 -13.28 13.15
CA PRO A 450 -12.03 -14.07 12.72
C PRO A 450 -13.29 -13.40 13.28
N VAL A 451 -14.22 -13.05 12.40
CA VAL A 451 -15.52 -12.49 12.81
C VAL A 451 -16.19 -13.57 13.65
N THR A 452 -16.08 -13.44 14.97
CA THR A 452 -16.86 -14.27 15.89
C THR A 452 -18.29 -13.78 15.75
N THR A 453 -19.02 -14.34 14.82
CA THR A 453 -20.47 -14.19 14.74
C THR A 453 -21.05 -14.83 15.98
N THR A 454 -21.24 -14.03 17.01
CA THR A 454 -22.12 -14.41 18.13
C THR A 454 -23.52 -14.45 17.53
N VAL A 455 -23.95 -15.65 17.15
CA VAL A 455 -25.34 -15.88 16.78
C VAL A 455 -26.18 -15.68 18.06
N THR A 456 -26.64 -14.48 18.25
CA THR A 456 -27.71 -14.22 19.24
C THR A 456 -28.96 -14.83 18.63
N THR A 457 -29.38 -15.98 19.14
CA THR A 457 -30.66 -16.59 18.82
C THR A 457 -31.77 -15.70 19.37
N GLY A 458 -32.12 -14.66 18.63
CA GLY A 458 -33.34 -13.89 18.83
C GLY A 458 -34.49 -14.68 18.21
N THR A 459 -35.40 -15.11 19.07
CA THR A 459 -36.67 -15.75 18.68
C THR A 459 -37.49 -14.77 17.84
N ALA A 460 -37.43 -14.93 16.49
CA ALA A 460 -38.28 -14.14 15.59
C ALA A 460 -39.68 -14.78 15.53
N ALA A 461 -40.66 -14.01 15.92
CA ALA A 461 -42.08 -14.36 15.79
C ALA A 461 -42.45 -14.44 14.28
N THR A 462 -42.93 -15.60 13.90
CA THR A 462 -43.39 -15.89 12.54
C THR A 462 -44.69 -15.18 12.26
N THR A 463 -44.72 -14.17 11.40
CA THR A 463 -45.95 -13.62 10.85
C THR A 463 -46.13 -14.18 9.43
N THR A 464 -47.06 -15.11 9.28
CA THR A 464 -47.40 -15.75 8.02
C THR A 464 -48.34 -14.83 7.25
N THR A 465 -47.90 -14.23 6.15
CA THR A 465 -48.81 -13.57 5.19
C THR A 465 -49.01 -14.51 3.98
N LYS A 466 -50.24 -15.00 3.86
CA LYS A 466 -50.65 -15.92 2.79
C LYS A 466 -51.10 -15.11 1.58
N THR A 467 -50.36 -15.12 0.50
CA THR A 467 -50.82 -14.60 -0.79
C THR A 467 -51.18 -15.77 -1.68
N THR A 468 -52.46 -15.88 -2.02
CA THR A 468 -53.03 -16.90 -2.94
C THR A 468 -52.92 -16.37 -4.35
N VAL A 469 -52.21 -17.03 -5.22
CA VAL A 469 -52.30 -16.85 -6.68
C VAL A 469 -52.83 -18.17 -7.27
N THR A 470 -53.99 -18.09 -7.90
CA THR A 470 -54.63 -19.21 -8.59
C THR A 470 -54.17 -19.24 -10.04
N THR A 471 -53.55 -20.32 -10.47
CA THR A 471 -53.50 -20.70 -11.89
C THR A 471 -53.69 -22.22 -11.99
N ALA A 472 -54.63 -22.58 -12.86
CA ALA A 472 -55.04 -23.95 -13.14
C ALA A 472 -54.05 -24.69 -14.03
N GLY A 473 -53.84 -25.99 -13.76
CA GLY A 473 -53.17 -26.90 -14.69
C GLY A 473 -52.18 -27.82 -13.99
N GLY A 474 -52.58 -29.08 -13.78
CA GLY A 474 -51.91 -30.06 -12.94
C GLY A 474 -50.54 -30.50 -13.37
N GLN A 475 -49.75 -30.87 -12.38
CA GLN A 475 -49.04 -32.15 -12.25
C GLN A 475 -48.23 -32.11 -10.92
N GLN A 476 -48.23 -33.26 -10.26
CA GLN A 476 -47.54 -33.51 -9.00
C GLN A 476 -46.05 -33.25 -9.11
N THR A 477 -45.50 -32.50 -8.14
CA THR A 477 -44.09 -32.60 -7.83
C THR A 477 -43.89 -32.77 -6.30
N THR A 478 -43.21 -33.82 -5.99
CA THR A 478 -42.77 -34.23 -4.67
C THR A 478 -41.85 -33.18 -4.07
N THR A 479 -42.16 -32.73 -2.86
CA THR A 479 -41.27 -31.93 -2.00
C THR A 479 -40.07 -32.75 -1.59
N GLN A 480 -38.87 -32.35 -1.99
CA GLN A 480 -37.63 -32.86 -1.47
C GLN A 480 -37.13 -31.92 -0.35
N ALA A 481 -36.82 -32.50 0.78
CA ALA A 481 -36.19 -31.83 1.92
C ALA A 481 -34.74 -31.42 1.60
N PRO A 482 -34.16 -30.44 2.29
CA PRO A 482 -32.78 -30.04 2.05
C PRO A 482 -31.84 -31.21 2.35
N VAL A 483 -31.10 -31.64 1.34
CA VAL A 483 -30.05 -32.66 1.46
C VAL A 483 -28.81 -31.98 2.01
N THR A 484 -28.43 -32.35 3.22
CA THR A 484 -27.08 -32.13 3.75
C THR A 484 -26.16 -33.09 3.03
N THR A 485 -25.38 -32.62 2.09
CA THR A 485 -24.36 -33.45 1.42
C THR A 485 -23.04 -33.32 2.21
N THR A 486 -22.85 -34.23 3.15
CA THR A 486 -21.52 -34.70 3.53
C THR A 486 -21.21 -35.89 2.61
N GLY A 487 -20.40 -35.63 1.59
CA GLY A 487 -19.95 -36.69 0.71
C GLY A 487 -18.88 -36.12 -0.21
N LYS A 488 -17.63 -36.58 0.00
CA LYS A 488 -16.51 -36.35 -0.90
C LYS A 488 -16.92 -36.75 -2.30
N THR A 489 -17.20 -35.82 -3.17
CA THR A 489 -17.41 -36.06 -4.59
C THR A 489 -16.05 -36.43 -5.16
N ALA A 490 -15.90 -37.65 -5.70
CA ALA A 490 -14.66 -38.04 -6.36
C ALA A 490 -14.31 -37.02 -7.44
N ALA A 491 -13.08 -36.52 -7.42
CA ALA A 491 -12.58 -35.61 -8.43
C ALA A 491 -12.78 -36.19 -9.85
N PRO A 492 -13.05 -35.36 -10.87
CA PRO A 492 -13.03 -35.84 -12.25
C PRO A 492 -11.72 -36.57 -12.54
N SER A 493 -11.74 -37.64 -13.32
CA SER A 493 -10.59 -38.50 -13.60
C SER A 493 -9.39 -37.82 -14.31
N ASN A 494 -9.47 -36.52 -14.53
CA ASN A 494 -8.51 -35.69 -15.25
C ASN A 494 -8.32 -34.29 -14.58
N ALA A 495 -8.30 -34.23 -13.26
CA ALA A 495 -7.96 -32.99 -12.56
C ALA A 495 -6.51 -32.57 -12.89
N PHE A 496 -6.34 -31.30 -13.22
CA PHE A 496 -5.03 -30.65 -13.35
C PHE A 496 -4.86 -29.72 -12.16
N TYR A 497 -4.35 -30.27 -11.07
CA TYR A 497 -4.26 -29.57 -9.79
C TYR A 497 -3.46 -28.28 -9.90
N GLY A 498 -4.03 -27.20 -9.38
CA GLY A 498 -3.47 -25.88 -9.43
C GLY A 498 -3.91 -25.02 -10.62
N ASP A 499 -4.40 -25.61 -11.72
CA ASP A 499 -4.98 -24.89 -12.86
C ASP A 499 -6.45 -24.54 -12.57
N VAL A 500 -6.63 -23.51 -11.76
CA VAL A 500 -7.94 -23.09 -11.23
C VAL A 500 -8.70 -22.20 -12.21
N ASN A 501 -7.99 -21.49 -13.09
CA ASN A 501 -8.58 -20.65 -14.12
C ASN A 501 -8.85 -21.39 -15.43
N LEU A 502 -8.41 -22.66 -15.56
CA LEU A 502 -8.58 -23.55 -16.71
C LEU A 502 -7.84 -23.08 -17.99
N ASP A 503 -6.68 -22.45 -17.83
CA ASP A 503 -5.85 -22.01 -18.96
C ASP A 503 -4.77 -23.03 -19.36
N ASN A 504 -4.73 -24.21 -18.71
CA ASN A 504 -3.77 -25.29 -18.86
C ASN A 504 -2.34 -24.95 -18.38
N THR A 505 -2.21 -23.97 -17.50
CA THR A 505 -0.96 -23.66 -16.82
C THR A 505 -1.23 -23.46 -15.32
N VAL A 506 -0.24 -23.72 -14.48
CA VAL A 506 -0.33 -23.40 -13.04
C VAL A 506 0.53 -22.19 -12.77
N SER A 507 -0.09 -21.08 -12.41
CA SER A 507 0.53 -19.78 -12.32
C SER A 507 -0.07 -18.92 -11.19
N LEU A 508 0.47 -17.73 -10.99
CA LEU A 508 -0.09 -16.74 -10.05
C LEU A 508 -1.55 -16.35 -10.41
N ALA A 509 -1.93 -16.44 -11.70
CA ALA A 509 -3.30 -16.17 -12.14
C ALA A 509 -4.31 -17.14 -11.50
N ASP A 510 -3.90 -18.40 -11.29
CA ASP A 510 -4.71 -19.42 -10.61
C ASP A 510 -4.90 -19.09 -9.14
N LEU A 511 -3.82 -18.69 -8.47
CA LEU A 511 -3.88 -18.27 -7.07
C LEU A 511 -4.82 -17.06 -6.89
N ILE A 512 -4.74 -16.07 -7.78
CA ILE A 512 -5.65 -14.92 -7.78
C ILE A 512 -7.10 -15.36 -8.02
N THR A 513 -7.32 -16.27 -8.96
CA THR A 513 -8.65 -16.81 -9.28
C THR A 513 -9.21 -17.60 -8.09
N PHE A 514 -8.39 -18.37 -7.42
CA PHE A 514 -8.75 -19.09 -6.21
C PHE A 514 -9.13 -18.12 -5.07
N GLN A 515 -8.34 -17.10 -4.82
CA GLN A 515 -8.64 -16.10 -3.82
C GLN A 515 -9.94 -15.33 -4.10
N LYS A 516 -10.28 -15.06 -5.36
CA LYS A 516 -11.57 -14.47 -5.74
C LYS A 516 -12.74 -15.37 -5.36
N GLN A 517 -12.62 -16.66 -5.56
CA GLN A 517 -13.63 -17.65 -5.16
C GLN A 517 -13.79 -17.69 -3.64
N GLN A 518 -12.69 -17.74 -2.89
CA GLN A 518 -12.77 -17.74 -1.42
C GLN A 518 -13.44 -16.49 -0.83
N ARG A 519 -13.31 -15.36 -1.51
CA ARG A 519 -14.01 -14.11 -1.14
C ARG A 519 -15.45 -14.04 -1.65
N GLY A 520 -15.95 -15.09 -2.31
CA GLY A 520 -17.30 -15.12 -2.88
C GLY A 520 -17.48 -14.18 -4.09
N ALA A 521 -16.40 -13.73 -4.73
CA ALA A 521 -16.45 -12.87 -5.90
C ALA A 521 -16.76 -13.65 -7.19
N ILE A 522 -16.45 -14.95 -7.21
CA ILE A 522 -16.76 -15.88 -8.31
C ILE A 522 -17.12 -17.25 -7.73
N ASP A 523 -17.95 -18.01 -8.45
CA ASP A 523 -18.26 -19.39 -8.14
C ASP A 523 -17.45 -20.33 -9.04
N PHE A 524 -16.87 -21.39 -8.47
CA PHE A 524 -16.16 -22.42 -9.23
C PHE A 524 -17.10 -23.46 -9.80
N ASN A 525 -16.89 -23.84 -11.05
CA ASN A 525 -17.51 -25.02 -11.64
C ASN A 525 -16.85 -26.31 -11.12
N ALA A 526 -17.42 -27.48 -11.48
CA ALA A 526 -16.94 -28.77 -10.98
C ALA A 526 -15.48 -29.08 -11.35
N GLN A 527 -14.99 -28.62 -12.51
CA GLN A 527 -13.60 -28.81 -12.94
C GLN A 527 -12.65 -27.89 -12.14
N GLN A 528 -13.03 -26.65 -11.94
CA GLN A 528 -12.27 -25.70 -11.14
C GLN A 528 -12.17 -26.15 -9.67
N LEU A 529 -13.25 -26.68 -9.08
CA LEU A 529 -13.21 -27.26 -7.74
C LEU A 529 -12.27 -28.46 -7.67
N ALA A 530 -12.27 -29.32 -8.69
CA ALA A 530 -11.38 -30.47 -8.74
C ALA A 530 -9.90 -30.06 -8.90
N ASN A 531 -9.62 -29.01 -9.67
CA ASN A 531 -8.26 -28.50 -9.87
C ASN A 531 -7.77 -27.71 -8.65
N ALA A 532 -8.69 -27.14 -7.87
CA ALA A 532 -8.39 -26.35 -6.68
C ALA A 532 -8.11 -27.17 -5.42
N ASP A 533 -8.47 -28.46 -5.37
CA ASP A 533 -8.20 -29.40 -4.26
C ASP A 533 -6.70 -29.79 -4.26
N CYS A 534 -5.85 -28.81 -3.92
CA CYS A 534 -4.38 -28.89 -4.02
C CYS A 534 -3.72 -29.56 -2.80
N ASP A 535 -4.42 -29.67 -1.67
CA ASP A 535 -4.00 -30.42 -0.47
C ASP A 535 -5.02 -31.51 -0.15
N GLN A 536 -4.69 -32.74 -0.44
CA GLN A 536 -5.58 -33.90 -0.19
C GLN A 536 -5.32 -34.57 1.17
N THR A 537 -4.43 -34.00 1.98
CA THR A 537 -4.07 -34.59 3.29
C THR A 537 -5.16 -34.39 4.34
N ASP A 538 -5.97 -33.35 4.23
CA ASP A 538 -6.96 -32.96 5.22
C ASP A 538 -8.36 -33.59 4.99
N GLY A 539 -8.67 -34.00 3.75
CA GLY A 539 -9.94 -34.63 3.39
C GLY A 539 -11.18 -33.73 3.47
N THR A 540 -11.00 -32.40 3.56
CA THR A 540 -12.08 -31.43 3.74
C THR A 540 -12.65 -30.87 2.43
N GLY A 541 -11.97 -31.07 1.28
CA GLY A 541 -12.29 -30.44 0.00
C GLY A 541 -11.67 -29.05 -0.10
N VAL A 542 -12.14 -28.23 -1.03
CA VAL A 542 -11.48 -26.95 -1.36
C VAL A 542 -11.64 -25.91 -0.25
N ASP A 543 -10.51 -25.53 0.37
CA ASP A 543 -10.45 -24.53 1.44
C ASP A 543 -9.16 -23.67 1.41
N SER A 544 -8.79 -23.04 2.53
CA SER A 544 -7.61 -22.18 2.63
C SER A 544 -6.28 -22.96 2.67
N ILE A 545 -6.31 -24.25 2.99
CA ILE A 545 -5.11 -25.10 3.02
C ILE A 545 -4.69 -25.37 1.57
N ASP A 546 -5.65 -25.57 0.66
CA ASP A 546 -5.40 -25.74 -0.77
C ASP A 546 -4.76 -24.50 -1.41
N VAL A 547 -5.20 -23.31 -1.01
CA VAL A 547 -4.56 -22.04 -1.44
C VAL A 547 -3.11 -22.00 -0.99
N THR A 548 -2.84 -22.46 0.24
CA THR A 548 -1.47 -22.52 0.77
C THR A 548 -0.64 -23.55 0.01
N ALA A 549 -1.19 -24.72 -0.31
CA ALA A 549 -0.51 -25.75 -1.10
C ALA A 549 -0.18 -25.26 -2.52
N LEU A 550 -1.11 -24.55 -3.16
CA LEU A 550 -0.88 -23.93 -4.47
C LEU A 550 0.20 -22.84 -4.39
N LEU A 551 0.18 -22.00 -3.34
CA LEU A 551 1.21 -20.98 -3.12
C LEU A 551 2.60 -21.64 -2.90
N GLU A 552 2.69 -22.68 -2.06
CA GLU A 552 3.94 -23.40 -1.80
C GLU A 552 4.52 -24.01 -3.08
N PHE A 553 3.67 -24.49 -3.97
CA PHE A 553 4.08 -24.98 -5.29
C PHE A 553 4.61 -23.84 -6.17
N LEU A 554 3.89 -22.72 -6.24
CA LEU A 554 4.28 -21.57 -7.07
C LEU A 554 5.60 -20.92 -6.65
N ILE A 555 5.92 -20.95 -5.34
CA ILE A 555 7.19 -20.41 -4.81
C ILE A 555 8.29 -21.49 -4.71
N GLY A 556 8.07 -22.70 -5.21
CA GLY A 556 9.05 -23.78 -5.25
C GLY A 556 9.36 -24.42 -3.90
N ARG A 557 8.46 -24.34 -2.92
CA ARG A 557 8.57 -25.07 -1.64
C ARG A 557 8.10 -26.52 -1.74
N THR A 558 7.29 -26.82 -2.72
CA THR A 558 6.92 -28.18 -3.12
C THR A 558 6.99 -28.30 -4.63
N ASP A 559 7.37 -29.48 -5.14
CA ASP A 559 7.51 -29.74 -6.57
C ASP A 559 6.29 -30.45 -7.16
N VAL A 560 5.29 -30.78 -6.35
CA VAL A 560 4.15 -31.63 -6.75
C VAL A 560 2.85 -31.10 -6.19
N LEU A 561 1.79 -31.09 -7.04
CA LEU A 561 0.39 -30.96 -6.66
C LEU A 561 -0.39 -32.20 -7.14
N PRO A 562 -1.39 -32.68 -6.40
CA PRO A 562 -1.77 -32.23 -5.07
C PRO A 562 -0.77 -32.70 -4.02
N LYS A 563 -0.76 -32.04 -2.88
CA LYS A 563 -0.07 -32.49 -1.68
C LYS A 563 -0.88 -33.66 -1.08
N VAL A 564 -0.26 -34.83 -0.93
CA VAL A 564 -0.89 -36.08 -0.49
C VAL A 564 -0.19 -36.67 0.74
#